data_da79bbc8a39ed217cfefaff2ea113412
#
_entry.id   da79bbc8a39ed217cfefaff2ea113412
#
_cell.length_a   1.000
_cell.length_b   1.000
_cell.length_c   1.000
_cell.angle_alpha   90.00
_cell.angle_beta   90.00
_cell.angle_gamma   90.00
#
_symmetry.space_group_name_H-M   'P 1'
#
loop_
_entity.id
_entity.type
_entity.pdbx_description
1 polymer ?
#
loop_
_entity_poly.entity_id
_entity_poly.type
_entity_poly.pdbx_seq_one_letter_code
_entity_poly.pdbx_strand_id
1 'polypeptide(L)'
;MGNDFKESVRQAFVVMKNEIKKYFSGKRMLVFLVLLAIIVFVIVAAPYMFGSETDPVYFIMMSSLVVLMASTLFASISIVSEYEERTALIVFTRPIRKTSIFAGKAMACIVLTIAFTALYYVIAMLVSLFVEGSVSGDLLVSFGLACAYAFGTIGIAMFVSSIMKKGSTSTIITFVILAVIITALSMVLNAANVNSSWMIDQAANSIMECSEEYRNMMNEMYASLAQMLSDPSTFVNFDTYQTAFTILYPGSGVTKDMLITAILAPVGPDGSMAFDFSAVSSEILNLEVKVPDYLRDTLVMIAWGAVAMVAAFFAFIRREF
;
A
#
# COMPACT_ATOMS: atom_id res chain seq x y z
N MET A 1 -7.56 13.53 -38.87
CA MET A 1 -7.00 12.96 -37.65
C MET A 1 -6.78 13.97 -36.51
N GLY A 2 -6.24 15.18 -36.74
CA GLY A 2 -5.98 16.13 -35.63
C GLY A 2 -7.23 16.68 -34.93
N ASN A 3 -8.33 16.89 -35.61
CA ASN A 3 -9.58 17.41 -35.02
C ASN A 3 -10.29 16.35 -34.17
N ASP A 4 -10.31 15.10 -34.64
CA ASP A 4 -10.92 13.97 -33.92
C ASP A 4 -10.23 13.67 -32.58
N PHE A 5 -8.90 13.83 -32.53
CA PHE A 5 -8.12 13.62 -31.28
C PHE A 5 -8.42 14.75 -30.27
N LYS A 6 -8.41 16.00 -30.70
CA LYS A 6 -8.75 17.14 -29.83
C LYS A 6 -10.17 17.04 -29.28
N GLU A 7 -11.11 16.56 -30.07
CA GLU A 7 -12.49 16.35 -29.63
C GLU A 7 -12.59 15.22 -28.61
N SER A 8 -11.89 14.10 -28.84
CA SER A 8 -11.83 12.98 -27.89
C SER A 8 -11.23 13.39 -26.54
N VAL A 9 -10.16 14.19 -26.55
CA VAL A 9 -9.54 14.74 -25.33
C VAL A 9 -10.51 15.68 -24.61
N ARG A 10 -11.17 16.59 -25.32
CA ARG A 10 -12.17 17.48 -24.73
C ARG A 10 -13.33 16.72 -24.10
N GLN A 11 -13.81 15.65 -24.76
CA GLN A 11 -14.84 14.77 -24.21
C GLN A 11 -14.37 14.09 -22.93
N ALA A 12 -13.13 13.58 -22.88
CA ALA A 12 -12.56 12.96 -21.70
C ALA A 12 -12.48 13.94 -20.51
N PHE A 13 -12.07 15.19 -20.74
CA PHE A 13 -12.07 16.22 -19.69
C PHE A 13 -13.47 16.56 -19.16
N VAL A 14 -14.49 16.59 -20.02
CA VAL A 14 -15.88 16.82 -19.60
C VAL A 14 -16.36 15.66 -18.73
N VAL A 15 -16.05 14.42 -19.13
CA VAL A 15 -16.37 13.22 -18.33
C VAL A 15 -15.64 13.28 -16.97
N MET A 16 -14.34 13.58 -16.96
CA MET A 16 -13.56 13.73 -15.73
C MET A 16 -14.21 14.73 -14.76
N LYS A 17 -14.56 15.93 -15.25
CA LYS A 17 -15.19 16.97 -14.41
C LYS A 17 -16.53 16.50 -13.82
N ASN A 18 -17.33 15.79 -14.61
CA ASN A 18 -18.62 15.26 -14.14
C ASN A 18 -18.44 14.15 -13.10
N GLU A 19 -17.46 13.25 -13.30
CA GLU A 19 -17.12 12.21 -12.33
C GLU A 19 -16.64 12.82 -11.03
N ILE A 20 -15.72 13.78 -11.05
CA ILE A 20 -15.26 14.48 -9.86
C ILE A 20 -16.46 15.09 -9.12
N LYS A 21 -17.37 15.78 -9.83
CA LYS A 21 -18.57 16.35 -9.22
C LYS A 21 -19.47 15.28 -8.59
N LYS A 22 -19.62 14.10 -9.24
CA LYS A 22 -20.39 12.96 -8.71
C LYS A 22 -19.80 12.48 -7.39
N TYR A 23 -18.48 12.37 -7.28
CA TYR A 23 -17.81 11.96 -6.03
C TYR A 23 -17.99 12.98 -4.91
N PHE A 24 -17.86 14.28 -5.22
CA PHE A 24 -18.08 15.34 -4.22
C PHE A 24 -19.53 15.42 -3.70
N SER A 25 -20.50 15.06 -4.51
CA SER A 25 -21.91 15.02 -4.11
C SER A 25 -22.29 13.73 -3.37
N GLY A 26 -21.41 12.75 -3.35
CA GLY A 26 -21.65 11.42 -2.79
C GLY A 26 -21.17 11.27 -1.34
N LYS A 27 -21.83 10.37 -0.60
CA LYS A 27 -21.45 10.02 0.78
C LYS A 27 -20.04 9.41 0.90
N ARG A 28 -19.46 8.92 -0.20
CA ARG A 28 -18.16 8.25 -0.24
C ARG A 28 -17.00 9.17 0.11
N MET A 29 -17.07 10.42 -0.35
CA MET A 29 -16.09 11.43 0.02
C MET A 29 -16.09 11.69 1.53
N LEU A 30 -17.28 11.79 2.12
CA LEU A 30 -17.41 11.95 3.57
C LEU A 30 -16.84 10.75 4.30
N VAL A 31 -17.11 9.52 3.84
CA VAL A 31 -16.53 8.30 4.42
C VAL A 31 -15.01 8.35 4.39
N PHE A 32 -14.42 8.73 3.24
CA PHE A 32 -12.96 8.84 3.13
C PHE A 32 -12.39 9.90 4.09
N LEU A 33 -13.01 11.08 4.16
CA LEU A 33 -12.56 12.14 5.07
C LEU A 33 -12.64 11.73 6.54
N VAL A 34 -13.67 11.00 6.93
CA VAL A 34 -13.80 10.44 8.29
C VAL A 34 -12.70 9.41 8.55
N LEU A 35 -12.45 8.50 7.61
CA LEU A 35 -11.36 7.52 7.75
C LEU A 35 -9.99 8.21 7.83
N LEU A 36 -9.75 9.20 6.98
CA LEU A 36 -8.52 10.00 7.03
C LEU A 36 -8.36 10.70 8.38
N ALA A 37 -9.43 11.31 8.88
CA ALA A 37 -9.41 11.98 10.19
C ALA A 37 -9.13 11.00 11.33
N ILE A 38 -9.67 9.77 11.26
CA ILE A 38 -9.39 8.71 12.24
C ILE A 38 -7.91 8.31 12.18
N ILE A 39 -7.35 8.10 10.98
CA ILE A 39 -5.92 7.75 10.82
C ILE A 39 -5.04 8.85 11.39
N VAL A 40 -5.28 10.11 11.01
CA VAL A 40 -4.52 11.26 11.53
C VAL A 40 -4.65 11.37 13.05
N PHE A 41 -5.89 11.19 13.57
CA PHE A 41 -6.12 11.21 15.03
C PHE A 41 -5.33 10.12 15.75
N VAL A 42 -5.32 8.89 15.22
CA VAL A 42 -4.55 7.79 15.81
C VAL A 42 -3.06 8.08 15.78
N ILE A 43 -2.50 8.56 14.66
CA ILE A 43 -1.08 8.89 14.52
C ILE A 43 -0.67 9.96 15.53
N VAL A 44 -1.50 10.96 15.76
CA VAL A 44 -1.19 12.05 16.69
C VAL A 44 -1.47 11.67 18.14
N ALA A 45 -2.58 10.98 18.43
CA ALA A 45 -3.00 10.71 19.80
C ALA A 45 -2.33 9.46 20.42
N ALA A 46 -2.03 8.43 19.62
CA ALA A 46 -1.48 7.19 20.16
C ALA A 46 -0.12 7.39 20.87
N PRO A 47 0.87 8.13 20.32
CA PRO A 47 2.14 8.35 21.02
C PRO A 47 1.95 9.00 22.40
N TYR A 48 1.07 10.01 22.51
CA TYR A 48 0.78 10.66 23.80
C TYR A 48 0.20 9.68 24.84
N MET A 49 -0.63 8.73 24.40
CA MET A 49 -1.20 7.70 25.29
C MET A 49 -0.11 6.76 25.85
N PHE A 50 0.98 6.57 25.13
CA PHE A 50 2.12 5.76 25.53
C PHE A 50 3.30 6.55 26.12
N GLY A 51 3.11 7.86 26.33
CA GLY A 51 4.13 8.73 26.92
C GLY A 51 5.27 9.09 25.97
N SER A 52 5.05 8.97 24.68
CA SER A 52 5.99 9.33 23.61
C SER A 52 5.57 10.60 22.90
N GLU A 53 6.50 11.29 22.27
CA GLU A 53 6.20 12.43 21.40
C GLU A 53 5.71 11.94 20.02
N THR A 54 4.94 12.79 19.35
CA THR A 54 4.46 12.48 17.99
C THR A 54 5.61 12.70 17.01
N ASP A 55 5.98 11.63 16.29
CA ASP A 55 7.03 11.65 15.29
C ASP A 55 6.41 11.69 13.89
N PRO A 56 6.82 12.62 13.00
CA PRO A 56 6.35 12.69 11.63
C PRO A 56 6.59 11.42 10.81
N VAL A 57 7.54 10.57 11.18
CA VAL A 57 7.80 9.29 10.52
C VAL A 57 6.58 8.38 10.50
N TYR A 58 5.71 8.46 11.52
CA TYR A 58 4.48 7.67 11.57
C TYR A 58 3.51 8.02 10.43
N PHE A 59 3.54 9.26 9.93
CA PHE A 59 2.78 9.63 8.73
C PHE A 59 3.33 8.95 7.48
N ILE A 60 4.65 8.87 7.35
CA ILE A 60 5.29 8.17 6.24
C ILE A 60 4.91 6.69 6.27
N MET A 61 4.95 6.05 7.44
CA MET A 61 4.58 4.63 7.62
C MET A 61 3.14 4.32 7.24
N MET A 62 2.20 5.23 7.47
CA MET A 62 0.78 5.03 7.18
C MET A 62 0.37 5.47 5.76
N SER A 63 1.28 6.08 5.01
CA SER A 63 0.96 6.70 3.71
C SER A 63 0.52 5.68 2.65
N SER A 64 1.14 4.51 2.58
CA SER A 64 0.76 3.44 1.66
C SER A 64 -0.67 2.95 1.91
N LEU A 65 -1.08 2.84 3.17
CA LEU A 65 -2.46 2.50 3.57
C LEU A 65 -3.44 3.57 3.11
N VAL A 66 -3.13 4.85 3.29
CA VAL A 66 -3.99 5.97 2.85
C VAL A 66 -4.20 5.95 1.34
N VAL A 67 -3.13 5.73 0.56
CA VAL A 67 -3.21 5.60 -0.90
C VAL A 67 -4.07 4.40 -1.30
N LEU A 68 -3.88 3.25 -0.66
CA LEU A 68 -4.66 2.04 -0.91
C LEU A 68 -6.15 2.28 -0.62
N MET A 69 -6.48 2.93 0.50
CA MET A 69 -7.87 3.26 0.84
C MET A 69 -8.48 4.25 -0.16
N ALA A 70 -7.74 5.29 -0.57
CA ALA A 70 -8.22 6.26 -1.56
C ALA A 70 -8.50 5.59 -2.91
N SER A 71 -7.56 4.79 -3.42
CA SER A 71 -7.72 4.09 -4.70
C SER A 71 -8.86 3.08 -4.67
N THR A 72 -9.04 2.33 -3.56
CA THR A 72 -10.14 1.37 -3.42
C THR A 72 -11.50 2.08 -3.36
N LEU A 73 -11.62 3.21 -2.70
CA LEU A 73 -12.89 3.94 -2.60
C LEU A 73 -13.29 4.64 -3.89
N PHE A 74 -12.33 5.17 -4.64
CA PHE A 74 -12.64 5.93 -5.85
C PHE A 74 -12.58 5.09 -7.11
N ALA A 75 -11.51 4.32 -7.34
CA ALA A 75 -11.31 3.63 -8.60
C ALA A 75 -12.10 2.32 -8.71
N SER A 76 -12.31 1.60 -7.61
CA SER A 76 -13.02 0.30 -7.64
C SER A 76 -14.49 0.42 -8.08
N ILE A 77 -15.06 1.61 -8.02
CA ILE A 77 -16.48 1.85 -8.29
C ILE A 77 -16.67 2.63 -9.59
N SER A 78 -15.62 3.21 -10.13
CA SER A 78 -15.70 4.17 -11.22
C SER A 78 -16.43 3.65 -12.46
N ILE A 79 -16.24 2.38 -12.81
CA ILE A 79 -16.86 1.74 -13.97
C ILE A 79 -18.14 1.02 -13.59
N VAL A 80 -18.11 0.23 -12.52
CA VAL A 80 -19.22 -0.64 -12.12
C VAL A 80 -20.47 0.15 -11.72
N SER A 81 -20.32 1.37 -11.17
CA SER A 81 -21.47 2.19 -10.75
C SER A 81 -22.44 2.52 -11.89
N GLU A 82 -21.97 2.69 -13.11
CA GLU A 82 -22.85 2.98 -14.26
C GLU A 82 -23.71 1.78 -14.63
N TYR A 83 -23.16 0.58 -14.48
CA TYR A 83 -23.91 -0.67 -14.74
C TYR A 83 -24.92 -0.93 -13.60
N GLU A 84 -24.53 -0.71 -12.35
CA GLU A 84 -25.39 -0.89 -11.19
C GLU A 84 -26.57 0.09 -11.18
N GLU A 85 -26.30 1.36 -11.50
CA GLU A 85 -27.32 2.43 -11.55
C GLU A 85 -28.13 2.42 -12.86
N ARG A 86 -27.84 1.51 -13.80
CA ARG A 86 -28.44 1.44 -15.15
C ARG A 86 -28.29 2.75 -15.97
N THR A 87 -27.41 3.63 -15.55
CA THR A 87 -27.10 4.89 -16.27
C THR A 87 -26.27 4.66 -17.52
N ALA A 88 -25.66 3.51 -17.63
CA ALA A 88 -24.89 3.08 -18.79
C ALA A 88 -25.68 3.26 -20.09
N LEU A 89 -26.97 2.87 -20.15
CA LEU A 89 -27.81 3.06 -21.32
C LEU A 89 -27.90 4.51 -21.77
N ILE A 90 -27.98 5.46 -20.83
CA ILE A 90 -28.06 6.91 -21.12
C ILE A 90 -26.69 7.47 -21.56
N VAL A 91 -25.60 6.98 -20.98
CA VAL A 91 -24.24 7.44 -21.31
C VAL A 91 -23.83 6.97 -22.71
N PHE A 92 -24.21 5.75 -23.10
CA PHE A 92 -23.82 5.15 -24.39
C PHE A 92 -24.75 5.53 -25.56
N THR A 93 -25.94 6.08 -25.29
CA THR A 93 -26.77 6.69 -26.34
C THR A 93 -26.25 8.06 -26.79
N ARG A 94 -25.35 8.68 -26.02
CA ARG A 94 -24.68 9.92 -26.44
C ARG A 94 -23.56 9.61 -27.44
N PRO A 95 -23.28 10.50 -28.40
CA PRO A 95 -22.22 10.31 -29.40
C PRO A 95 -20.82 10.55 -28.79
N ILE A 96 -20.51 9.86 -27.70
CA ILE A 96 -19.22 9.93 -26.99
C ILE A 96 -18.49 8.61 -27.21
N ARG A 97 -17.20 8.67 -27.56
CA ARG A 97 -16.39 7.47 -27.77
C ARG A 97 -16.16 6.73 -26.43
N LYS A 98 -16.30 5.40 -26.41
CA LYS A 98 -16.04 4.57 -25.22
C LYS A 98 -14.64 4.85 -24.63
N THR A 99 -13.63 5.09 -25.49
CA THR A 99 -12.26 5.46 -25.09
C THR A 99 -12.21 6.75 -24.29
N SER A 100 -12.97 7.77 -24.68
CA SER A 100 -13.03 9.07 -23.98
C SER A 100 -13.73 8.95 -22.63
N ILE A 101 -14.73 8.06 -22.52
CA ILE A 101 -15.41 7.78 -21.25
C ILE A 101 -14.44 7.11 -20.27
N PHE A 102 -13.76 6.04 -20.73
CA PHE A 102 -12.77 5.32 -19.90
C PHE A 102 -11.64 6.25 -19.46
N ALA A 103 -11.04 7.01 -20.39
CA ALA A 103 -9.97 7.95 -20.08
C ALA A 103 -10.41 9.04 -19.09
N GLY A 104 -11.62 9.59 -19.25
CA GLY A 104 -12.17 10.58 -18.32
C GLY A 104 -12.36 10.04 -16.91
N LYS A 105 -12.85 8.80 -16.77
CA LYS A 105 -12.98 8.12 -15.48
C LYS A 105 -11.63 7.83 -14.84
N ALA A 106 -10.67 7.31 -15.62
CA ALA A 106 -9.31 7.06 -15.14
C ALA A 106 -8.65 8.35 -14.62
N MET A 107 -8.73 9.44 -15.40
CA MET A 107 -8.21 10.75 -14.98
C MET A 107 -8.90 11.26 -13.70
N ALA A 108 -10.23 11.11 -13.58
CA ALA A 108 -10.94 11.50 -12.37
C ALA A 108 -10.44 10.74 -11.13
N CYS A 109 -10.25 9.41 -11.23
CA CYS A 109 -9.74 8.59 -10.15
C CYS A 109 -8.31 9.00 -9.78
N ILE A 110 -7.44 9.23 -10.76
CA ILE A 110 -6.05 9.66 -10.53
C ILE A 110 -6.02 11.02 -9.81
N VAL A 111 -6.76 12.01 -10.33
CA VAL A 111 -6.81 13.34 -9.73
C VAL A 111 -7.34 13.30 -8.30
N LEU A 112 -8.41 12.57 -8.05
CA LEU A 112 -8.98 12.46 -6.70
C LEU A 112 -8.02 11.74 -5.74
N THR A 113 -7.47 10.59 -6.12
CA THR A 113 -6.56 9.86 -5.26
C THR A 113 -5.32 10.69 -4.93
N ILE A 114 -4.70 11.34 -5.94
CA ILE A 114 -3.54 12.21 -5.72
C ILE A 114 -3.92 13.42 -4.84
N ALA A 115 -5.08 14.04 -5.07
CA ALA A 115 -5.51 15.19 -4.26
C ALA A 115 -5.69 14.82 -2.79
N PHE A 116 -6.25 13.65 -2.49
CA PHE A 116 -6.40 13.19 -1.11
C PHE A 116 -5.09 12.70 -0.49
N THR A 117 -4.22 12.09 -1.27
CA THR A 117 -2.85 11.78 -0.83
C THR A 117 -2.10 13.08 -0.51
N ALA A 118 -2.21 14.09 -1.37
CA ALA A 118 -1.62 15.40 -1.13
C ALA A 118 -2.18 16.06 0.14
N LEU A 119 -3.49 15.98 0.36
CA LEU A 119 -4.09 16.48 1.61
C LEU A 119 -3.50 15.81 2.85
N TYR A 120 -3.31 14.50 2.81
CA TYR A 120 -2.67 13.75 3.89
C TYR A 120 -1.24 14.23 4.14
N TYR A 121 -0.43 14.36 3.08
CA TYR A 121 0.95 14.84 3.21
C TYR A 121 1.06 16.31 3.64
N VAL A 122 0.11 17.16 3.25
CA VAL A 122 0.03 18.53 3.78
C VAL A 122 -0.20 18.52 5.30
N ILE A 123 -1.07 17.63 5.80
CA ILE A 123 -1.28 17.47 7.25
C ILE A 123 0.01 16.98 7.91
N ALA A 124 0.68 15.98 7.32
CA ALA A 124 1.96 15.47 7.82
C ALA A 124 3.03 16.56 7.89
N MET A 125 3.16 17.38 6.84
CA MET A 125 4.10 18.52 6.81
C MET A 125 3.77 19.58 7.86
N LEU A 126 2.49 19.85 8.10
CA LEU A 126 2.07 20.77 9.16
C LEU A 126 2.44 20.22 10.54
N VAL A 127 2.23 18.93 10.79
CA VAL A 127 2.61 18.29 12.06
C VAL A 127 4.14 18.32 12.23
N SER A 128 4.93 17.97 11.21
CA SER A 128 6.40 18.07 11.23
C SER A 128 6.86 19.50 11.56
N LEU A 129 6.24 20.50 10.94
CA LEU A 129 6.57 21.90 11.21
C LEU A 129 6.26 22.30 12.66
N PHE A 130 5.19 21.80 13.28
CA PHE A 130 4.83 22.09 14.66
C PHE A 130 5.68 21.34 15.68
N VAL A 131 6.09 20.11 15.37
CA VAL A 131 6.85 19.24 16.29
C VAL A 131 8.35 19.49 16.18
N GLU A 132 8.90 19.50 14.96
CA GLU A 132 10.33 19.60 14.69
C GLU A 132 10.80 21.02 14.31
N GLY A 133 9.86 21.92 14.02
CA GLY A 133 10.18 23.27 13.52
C GLY A 133 10.67 23.34 12.08
N SER A 134 10.74 22.20 11.38
CA SER A 134 11.17 22.09 9.98
C SER A 134 10.39 21.02 9.25
N VAL A 135 10.36 21.08 7.91
CA VAL A 135 9.74 20.06 7.08
C VAL A 135 10.84 19.17 6.53
N SER A 136 10.79 17.86 6.81
CA SER A 136 11.74 16.89 6.27
C SER A 136 11.60 16.76 4.75
N GLY A 137 12.73 16.72 4.05
CA GLY A 137 12.79 16.42 2.61
C GLY A 137 12.23 15.05 2.26
N ASP A 138 12.30 14.10 3.19
CA ASP A 138 11.82 12.72 3.04
C ASP A 138 10.31 12.67 2.80
N LEU A 139 9.53 13.58 3.41
CA LEU A 139 8.08 13.70 3.16
C LEU A 139 7.76 14.01 1.69
N LEU A 140 8.60 14.82 1.02
CA LEU A 140 8.40 15.14 -0.40
C LEU A 140 8.76 13.95 -1.30
N VAL A 141 9.83 13.23 -0.99
CA VAL A 141 10.23 12.02 -1.72
C VAL A 141 9.19 10.95 -1.55
N SER A 142 8.75 10.71 -0.32
CA SER A 142 7.67 9.76 0.03
C SER A 142 6.37 10.10 -0.73
N PHE A 143 5.99 11.38 -0.81
CA PHE A 143 4.83 11.81 -1.58
C PHE A 143 4.97 11.49 -3.08
N GLY A 144 6.14 11.68 -3.66
CA GLY A 144 6.41 11.32 -5.05
C GLY A 144 6.22 9.84 -5.32
N LEU A 145 6.76 8.98 -4.44
CA LEU A 145 6.60 7.53 -4.50
C LEU A 145 5.14 7.10 -4.25
N ALA A 146 4.46 7.75 -3.32
CA ALA A 146 3.04 7.54 -3.05
C ALA A 146 2.16 7.85 -4.28
N CYS A 147 2.50 8.86 -5.08
CA CYS A 147 1.83 9.15 -6.35
C CYS A 147 2.03 8.03 -7.39
N ALA A 148 3.23 7.45 -7.48
CA ALA A 148 3.50 6.31 -8.35
C ALA A 148 2.72 5.07 -7.90
N TYR A 149 2.68 4.81 -6.60
CA TYR A 149 1.88 3.73 -6.01
C TYR A 149 0.37 3.93 -6.24
N ALA A 150 -0.12 5.17 -6.12
CA ALA A 150 -1.51 5.51 -6.43
C ALA A 150 -1.87 5.14 -7.87
N PHE A 151 -1.00 5.42 -8.83
CA PHE A 151 -1.23 5.02 -10.23
C PHE A 151 -1.33 3.50 -10.37
N GLY A 152 -0.45 2.74 -9.71
CA GLY A 152 -0.45 1.28 -9.68
C GLY A 152 -1.76 0.70 -9.14
N THR A 153 -2.14 1.15 -7.95
CA THR A 153 -3.36 0.67 -7.25
C THR A 153 -4.64 1.07 -7.96
N ILE A 154 -4.70 2.27 -8.58
CA ILE A 154 -5.84 2.72 -9.41
C ILE A 154 -6.01 1.80 -10.62
N GLY A 155 -4.92 1.44 -11.30
CA GLY A 155 -5.00 0.52 -12.44
C GLY A 155 -5.64 -0.81 -12.06
N ILE A 156 -5.20 -1.42 -10.97
CA ILE A 156 -5.75 -2.68 -10.45
C ILE A 156 -7.21 -2.51 -10.03
N ALA A 157 -7.55 -1.43 -9.32
CA ALA A 157 -8.90 -1.14 -8.87
C ALA A 157 -9.87 -0.93 -10.05
N MET A 158 -9.45 -0.24 -11.11
CA MET A 158 -10.25 -0.06 -12.32
C MET A 158 -10.42 -1.37 -13.09
N PHE A 159 -9.41 -2.24 -13.11
CA PHE A 159 -9.53 -3.56 -13.71
C PHE A 159 -10.61 -4.38 -13.00
N VAL A 160 -10.58 -4.45 -11.67
CA VAL A 160 -11.62 -5.12 -10.88
C VAL A 160 -13.00 -4.49 -11.14
N SER A 161 -13.09 -3.15 -11.16
CA SER A 161 -14.32 -2.41 -11.44
C SER A 161 -14.91 -2.75 -12.83
N SER A 162 -14.06 -3.03 -13.81
CA SER A 162 -14.50 -3.37 -15.16
C SER A 162 -15.14 -4.77 -15.28
N ILE A 163 -14.84 -5.66 -14.34
CA ILE A 163 -15.31 -7.06 -14.36
C ILE A 163 -16.52 -7.25 -13.43
N MET A 164 -16.56 -6.53 -12.32
CA MET A 164 -17.58 -6.70 -11.28
C MET A 164 -18.95 -6.14 -11.69
N LYS A 165 -20.03 -6.71 -11.11
CA LYS A 165 -21.42 -6.30 -11.38
C LYS A 165 -22.00 -5.35 -10.33
N LYS A 166 -21.45 -5.35 -9.11
CA LYS A 166 -21.90 -4.53 -7.98
C LYS A 166 -20.75 -3.72 -7.40
N GLY A 167 -21.00 -2.46 -7.07
CA GLY A 167 -19.99 -1.53 -6.57
C GLY A 167 -19.40 -1.97 -5.23
N SER A 168 -20.24 -2.39 -4.28
CA SER A 168 -19.76 -2.86 -2.97
C SER A 168 -18.87 -4.10 -3.09
N THR A 169 -19.24 -5.06 -3.94
CA THR A 169 -18.41 -6.25 -4.20
C THR A 169 -17.09 -5.86 -4.85
N SER A 170 -17.10 -4.91 -5.80
CA SER A 170 -15.89 -4.41 -6.44
C SER A 170 -14.93 -3.79 -5.42
N THR A 171 -15.42 -2.98 -4.50
CA THR A 171 -14.60 -2.34 -3.45
C THR A 171 -13.98 -3.38 -2.52
N ILE A 172 -14.77 -4.34 -2.03
CA ILE A 172 -14.28 -5.40 -1.13
C ILE A 172 -13.22 -6.25 -1.84
N ILE A 173 -13.48 -6.71 -3.07
CA ILE A 173 -12.54 -7.53 -3.82
C ILE A 173 -11.26 -6.76 -4.14
N THR A 174 -11.36 -5.49 -4.52
CA THR A 174 -10.18 -4.65 -4.76
C THR A 174 -9.33 -4.52 -3.51
N PHE A 175 -9.96 -4.25 -2.36
CA PHE A 175 -9.25 -4.15 -1.09
C PHE A 175 -8.56 -5.48 -0.73
N VAL A 176 -9.26 -6.61 -0.87
CA VAL A 176 -8.70 -7.94 -0.59
C VAL A 176 -7.55 -8.28 -1.55
N ILE A 177 -7.66 -7.94 -2.83
CA ILE A 177 -6.55 -8.16 -3.79
C ILE A 177 -5.33 -7.34 -3.38
N LEU A 178 -5.49 -6.04 -3.13
CA LEU A 178 -4.38 -5.12 -2.86
C LEU A 178 -3.76 -5.35 -1.47
N ALA A 179 -4.58 -5.52 -0.43
CA ALA A 179 -4.11 -5.58 0.94
C ALA A 179 -3.77 -7.00 1.41
N VAL A 180 -4.38 -8.04 0.82
CA VAL A 180 -4.22 -9.41 1.32
C VAL A 180 -3.53 -10.30 0.28
N ILE A 181 -4.10 -10.41 -0.94
CA ILE A 181 -3.61 -11.40 -1.91
C ILE A 181 -2.21 -11.04 -2.41
N ILE A 182 -1.97 -9.78 -2.77
CA ILE A 182 -0.66 -9.34 -3.28
C ILE A 182 0.39 -9.49 -2.17
N THR A 183 0.12 -9.03 -0.96
CA THR A 183 1.03 -9.14 0.17
C THR A 183 1.31 -10.60 0.55
N ALA A 184 0.28 -11.45 0.60
CA ALA A 184 0.46 -12.87 0.86
C ALA A 184 1.29 -13.56 -0.23
N LEU A 185 1.09 -13.18 -1.50
CA LEU A 185 1.89 -13.72 -2.62
C LEU A 185 3.35 -13.30 -2.50
N SER A 186 3.64 -12.04 -2.19
CA SER A 186 5.00 -11.56 -1.93
C SER A 186 5.67 -12.32 -0.79
N MET A 187 4.92 -12.56 0.28
CA MET A 187 5.39 -13.31 1.44
C MET A 187 5.76 -14.75 1.06
N VAL A 188 4.92 -15.43 0.27
CA VAL A 188 5.18 -16.80 -0.22
C VAL A 188 6.40 -16.81 -1.15
N LEU A 189 6.54 -15.83 -2.04
CA LEU A 189 7.70 -15.73 -2.95
C LEU A 189 9.00 -15.54 -2.15
N ASN A 190 8.99 -14.66 -1.15
CA ASN A 190 10.13 -14.45 -0.26
C ASN A 190 10.49 -15.72 0.52
N ALA A 191 9.51 -16.43 1.07
CA ALA A 191 9.73 -17.71 1.76
C ALA A 191 10.29 -18.80 0.84
N ALA A 192 9.96 -18.75 -0.46
CA ALA A 192 10.51 -19.64 -1.48
C ALA A 192 11.88 -19.19 -2.04
N ASN A 193 12.49 -18.15 -1.48
CA ASN A 193 13.71 -17.49 -1.99
C ASN A 193 13.61 -17.05 -3.46
N VAL A 194 12.39 -16.73 -3.92
CA VAL A 194 12.15 -16.18 -5.25
C VAL A 194 12.17 -14.66 -5.16
N ASN A 195 12.87 -14.01 -6.08
CA ASN A 195 12.93 -12.55 -6.11
C ASN A 195 11.51 -11.95 -6.26
N SER A 196 11.05 -11.23 -5.23
CA SER A 196 9.75 -10.57 -5.15
C SER A 196 9.80 -9.07 -5.45
N SER A 197 10.96 -8.51 -5.77
CA SER A 197 11.16 -7.06 -5.99
C SER A 197 10.33 -6.46 -7.15
N TRP A 198 9.73 -7.30 -8.00
CA TRP A 198 8.80 -6.90 -9.06
C TRP A 198 7.35 -6.79 -8.58
N MET A 199 7.06 -7.14 -7.35
CA MET A 199 5.73 -7.01 -6.76
C MET A 199 5.45 -5.56 -6.34
N ILE A 200 4.21 -5.13 -6.54
CA ILE A 200 3.82 -3.75 -6.27
C ILE A 200 3.86 -3.38 -4.78
N ASP A 201 3.60 -4.34 -3.89
CA ASP A 201 3.68 -4.14 -2.44
C ASP A 201 5.13 -4.02 -1.97
N GLN A 202 6.06 -4.80 -2.55
CA GLN A 202 7.48 -4.66 -2.26
C GLN A 202 8.03 -3.31 -2.75
N ALA A 203 7.64 -2.89 -3.95
CA ALA A 203 7.99 -1.58 -4.45
C ALA A 203 7.38 -0.44 -3.61
N ALA A 204 6.22 -0.65 -2.98
CA ALA A 204 5.58 0.32 -2.10
C ALA A 204 6.32 0.53 -0.77
N ASN A 205 7.17 -0.42 -0.34
CA ASN A 205 8.00 -0.24 0.85
C ASN A 205 8.96 0.96 0.71
N SER A 206 9.38 1.28 -0.52
CA SER A 206 10.21 2.46 -0.78
C SER A 206 9.58 3.77 -0.30
N ILE A 207 8.24 3.83 -0.15
CA ILE A 207 7.52 4.99 0.39
C ILE A 207 7.91 5.24 1.85
N MET A 208 8.16 4.17 2.61
CA MET A 208 8.60 4.24 4.02
C MET A 208 10.12 4.28 4.11
N GLU A 209 10.80 3.43 3.35
CA GLU A 209 12.25 3.27 3.37
C GLU A 209 13.01 4.50 2.84
N CYS A 210 12.35 5.44 2.16
CA CYS A 210 12.98 6.69 1.75
C CYS A 210 13.37 7.56 2.95
N SER A 211 12.65 7.45 4.09
CA SER A 211 12.97 8.20 5.30
C SER A 211 14.20 7.61 6.01
N GLU A 212 15.18 8.47 6.29
CA GLU A 212 16.36 8.11 7.08
C GLU A 212 15.94 7.73 8.50
N GLU A 213 15.01 8.46 9.07
CA GLU A 213 14.49 8.23 10.41
C GLU A 213 13.78 6.89 10.53
N TYR A 214 12.96 6.52 9.54
CA TYR A 214 12.35 5.18 9.47
C TYR A 214 13.40 4.07 9.43
N ARG A 215 14.44 4.21 8.58
CA ARG A 215 15.51 3.22 8.47
C ARG A 215 16.27 3.08 9.78
N ASN A 216 16.61 4.19 10.44
CA ASN A 216 17.29 4.19 11.73
C ASN A 216 16.44 3.50 12.80
N MET A 217 15.16 3.85 12.91
CA MET A 217 14.21 3.22 13.84
C MET A 217 14.12 1.70 13.63
N MET A 218 14.03 1.25 12.37
CA MET A 218 13.97 -0.19 12.05
C MET A 218 15.29 -0.90 12.36
N ASN A 219 16.43 -0.28 12.05
CA ASN A 219 17.75 -0.85 12.34
C ASN A 219 18.02 -0.93 13.85
N GLU A 220 17.60 0.08 14.63
CA GLU A 220 17.65 0.03 16.09
C GLU A 220 16.73 -1.05 16.64
N MET A 221 15.55 -1.23 16.08
CA MET A 221 14.65 -2.32 16.44
C MET A 221 15.29 -3.69 16.19
N TYR A 222 15.95 -3.89 15.05
CA TYR A 222 16.66 -5.14 14.74
C TYR A 222 17.84 -5.35 15.70
N ALA A 223 18.62 -4.33 16.00
CA ALA A 223 19.74 -4.40 16.93
C ALA A 223 19.26 -4.75 18.37
N SER A 224 18.18 -4.10 18.83
CA SER A 224 17.60 -4.39 20.13
C SER A 224 17.04 -5.81 20.22
N LEU A 225 16.38 -6.29 19.15
CA LEU A 225 15.87 -7.65 19.07
C LEU A 225 17.01 -8.67 19.09
N ALA A 226 18.08 -8.43 18.34
CA ALA A 226 19.27 -9.30 18.35
C ALA A 226 19.93 -9.34 19.73
N GLN A 227 20.03 -8.19 20.43
CA GLN A 227 20.56 -8.12 21.78
C GLN A 227 19.69 -8.92 22.77
N MET A 228 18.36 -8.78 22.68
CA MET A 228 17.43 -9.58 23.50
C MET A 228 17.60 -11.07 23.28
N LEU A 229 17.83 -11.51 22.04
CA LEU A 229 18.03 -12.91 21.69
C LEU A 229 19.39 -13.46 22.14
N SER A 230 20.41 -12.61 22.26
CA SER A 230 21.74 -13.00 22.71
C SER A 230 21.86 -13.10 24.24
N ASP A 231 20.91 -12.56 24.99
CA ASP A 231 20.92 -12.61 26.46
C ASP A 231 20.38 -13.97 26.95
N PRO A 232 21.20 -14.76 27.70
CA PRO A 232 20.78 -16.05 28.23
C PRO A 232 19.56 -15.98 29.16
N SER A 233 19.29 -14.84 29.79
CA SER A 233 18.11 -14.63 30.64
C SER A 233 16.80 -14.55 29.83
N THR A 234 16.89 -14.29 28.55
CA THR A 234 15.75 -14.15 27.62
C THR A 234 15.27 -15.48 27.06
N PHE A 235 15.96 -16.62 27.35
CA PHE A 235 15.55 -17.95 26.88
C PHE A 235 14.13 -18.36 27.30
N VAL A 236 13.53 -17.66 28.25
CA VAL A 236 12.13 -17.86 28.67
C VAL A 236 11.14 -17.05 27.81
N ASN A 237 11.63 -16.11 26.97
CA ASN A 237 10.76 -15.24 26.18
C ASN A 237 10.56 -15.78 24.75
N PHE A 238 9.73 -16.81 24.63
CA PHE A 238 9.39 -17.44 23.34
C PHE A 238 8.76 -16.46 22.34
N ASP A 239 8.09 -15.41 22.80
CA ASP A 239 7.44 -14.43 21.93
C ASP A 239 8.49 -13.60 21.16
N THR A 240 9.65 -13.31 21.77
CA THR A 240 10.78 -12.64 21.10
C THR A 240 11.37 -13.52 20.00
N TYR A 241 11.57 -14.82 20.26
CA TYR A 241 12.04 -15.75 19.24
C TYR A 241 11.04 -15.93 18.09
N GLN A 242 9.75 -16.02 18.40
CA GLN A 242 8.71 -16.11 17.38
C GLN A 242 8.72 -14.86 16.49
N THR A 243 8.91 -13.68 17.09
CA THR A 243 9.02 -12.40 16.34
C THR A 243 10.25 -12.42 15.44
N ALA A 244 11.41 -12.82 15.95
CA ALA A 244 12.64 -12.95 15.18
C ALA A 244 12.48 -13.90 13.98
N PHE A 245 11.89 -15.07 14.20
CA PHE A 245 11.61 -16.02 13.12
C PHE A 245 10.65 -15.49 12.07
N THR A 246 9.64 -14.74 12.48
CA THR A 246 8.69 -14.12 11.54
C THR A 246 9.38 -13.08 10.67
N ILE A 247 10.36 -12.35 11.21
CA ILE A 247 11.16 -11.35 10.49
C ILE A 247 12.11 -12.04 9.49
N LEU A 248 12.86 -13.04 9.94
CA LEU A 248 13.86 -13.72 9.10
C LEU A 248 13.24 -14.62 8.04
N TYR A 249 12.15 -15.29 8.39
CA TYR A 249 11.50 -16.28 7.54
C TYR A 249 10.00 -15.98 7.40
N PRO A 250 9.62 -14.92 6.66
CA PRO A 250 8.23 -14.56 6.45
C PRO A 250 7.47 -15.73 5.79
N GLY A 251 6.38 -16.17 6.43
CA GLY A 251 5.57 -17.29 5.93
C GLY A 251 6.02 -18.68 6.42
N SER A 252 7.06 -18.79 7.24
CA SER A 252 7.50 -20.08 7.81
C SER A 252 6.45 -20.77 8.70
N GLY A 253 5.45 -20.00 9.19
CA GLY A 253 4.40 -20.52 10.07
C GLY A 253 4.92 -21.04 11.41
N VAL A 254 6.14 -20.64 11.83
CA VAL A 254 6.73 -21.05 13.09
C VAL A 254 5.87 -20.59 14.25
N THR A 255 5.32 -21.56 14.99
CA THR A 255 4.50 -21.31 16.17
C THR A 255 5.33 -21.41 17.44
N LYS A 256 4.82 -20.81 18.53
CA LYS A 256 5.40 -20.91 19.85
C LYS A 256 5.66 -22.36 20.27
N ASP A 257 4.72 -23.25 19.97
CA ASP A 257 4.83 -24.68 20.30
C ASP A 257 5.96 -25.38 19.52
N MET A 258 6.18 -24.99 18.27
CA MET A 258 7.31 -25.48 17.47
C MET A 258 8.65 -25.03 18.06
N LEU A 259 8.76 -23.77 18.49
CA LEU A 259 9.95 -23.24 19.15
C LEU A 259 10.20 -23.95 20.50
N ILE A 260 9.16 -24.11 21.32
CA ILE A 260 9.24 -24.82 22.58
C ILE A 260 9.71 -26.27 22.34
N THR A 261 9.17 -26.96 21.36
CA THR A 261 9.56 -28.32 21.01
C THR A 261 11.01 -28.39 20.55
N ALA A 262 11.47 -27.41 19.74
CA ALA A 262 12.86 -27.36 19.28
C ALA A 262 13.85 -27.06 20.42
N ILE A 263 13.46 -26.21 21.37
CA ILE A 263 14.30 -25.88 22.55
C ILE A 263 14.37 -27.03 23.53
N LEU A 264 13.25 -27.75 23.72
CA LEU A 264 13.17 -28.90 24.62
C LEU A 264 13.63 -30.21 23.94
N ALA A 265 14.03 -30.18 22.67
CA ALA A 265 14.57 -31.34 22.00
C ALA A 265 15.84 -31.83 22.74
N PRO A 266 16.04 -33.13 22.87
CA PRO A 266 17.20 -33.65 23.56
C PRO A 266 18.49 -33.18 22.88
N VAL A 267 19.44 -32.74 23.68
CA VAL A 267 20.78 -32.36 23.25
C VAL A 267 21.40 -33.52 22.51
N GLY A 268 22.01 -33.31 21.35
CA GLY A 268 22.69 -34.34 20.59
C GLY A 268 23.80 -35.02 21.42
N PRO A 269 24.25 -36.22 21.04
CA PRO A 269 25.28 -36.94 21.76
C PRO A 269 26.62 -36.21 21.83
N ASP A 270 26.81 -35.18 21.02
CA ASP A 270 27.96 -34.28 20.99
C ASP A 270 27.76 -32.99 21.83
N GLY A 271 26.67 -32.88 22.57
CA GLY A 271 26.35 -31.70 23.38
C GLY A 271 25.80 -30.53 22.60
N SER A 272 25.57 -30.65 21.27
CA SER A 272 24.98 -29.63 20.47
C SER A 272 23.49 -29.48 20.74
N MET A 273 23.00 -28.25 20.89
CA MET A 273 21.56 -27.97 20.88
C MET A 273 21.01 -28.23 19.50
N ALA A 274 19.80 -28.78 19.40
CA ALA A 274 19.09 -29.01 18.14
C ALA A 274 18.80 -27.71 17.41
N PHE A 275 18.94 -26.57 18.08
CA PHE A 275 18.68 -25.25 17.56
C PHE A 275 19.75 -24.24 18.02
N ASP A 276 20.38 -23.56 17.04
CA ASP A 276 21.41 -22.56 17.31
C ASP A 276 20.80 -21.14 17.38
N PHE A 277 20.54 -20.69 18.61
CA PHE A 277 20.00 -19.34 18.85
C PHE A 277 21.00 -18.22 18.52
N SER A 278 22.31 -18.50 18.60
CA SER A 278 23.32 -17.51 18.27
C SER A 278 23.34 -17.22 16.77
N ALA A 279 23.05 -18.21 15.96
CA ALA A 279 22.90 -18.04 14.51
C ALA A 279 21.71 -17.10 14.17
N VAL A 280 20.55 -17.26 14.83
CA VAL A 280 19.38 -16.39 14.64
C VAL A 280 19.70 -14.96 15.05
N SER A 281 20.35 -14.76 16.20
CA SER A 281 20.76 -13.44 16.67
C SER A 281 21.73 -12.77 15.68
N SER A 282 22.72 -13.51 15.17
CA SER A 282 23.68 -12.99 14.20
C SER A 282 23.03 -12.68 12.85
N GLU A 283 22.06 -13.46 12.44
CA GLU A 283 21.31 -13.25 11.19
C GLU A 283 20.44 -11.99 11.27
N ILE A 284 19.82 -11.74 12.43
CA ILE A 284 19.04 -10.50 12.66
C ILE A 284 19.97 -9.28 12.70
N LEU A 285 21.15 -9.37 13.32
CA LEU A 285 22.14 -8.28 13.32
C LEU A 285 22.61 -7.89 11.91
N ASN A 286 22.54 -8.82 10.96
CA ASN A 286 22.90 -8.56 9.57
C ASN A 286 21.73 -7.96 8.74
N LEU A 287 20.53 -7.90 9.34
CA LEU A 287 19.41 -7.21 8.70
C LEU A 287 19.64 -5.70 8.76
N GLU A 288 19.61 -5.06 7.63
CA GLU A 288 19.72 -3.62 7.47
C GLU A 288 18.70 -3.14 6.45
N VAL A 289 17.89 -2.17 6.85
CA VAL A 289 16.98 -1.48 5.91
C VAL A 289 17.83 -0.52 5.10
N LYS A 290 18.04 -0.86 3.83
CA LYS A 290 18.85 -0.09 2.90
C LYS A 290 18.05 1.02 2.24
N VAL A 291 18.75 2.00 1.70
CA VAL A 291 18.13 3.02 0.84
C VAL A 291 17.51 2.33 -0.38
N PRO A 292 16.21 2.56 -0.66
CA PRO A 292 15.52 1.90 -1.76
C PRO A 292 16.03 2.39 -3.13
N ASP A 293 15.85 1.55 -4.13
CA ASP A 293 16.08 1.93 -5.52
C ASP A 293 14.85 2.65 -6.08
N TYR A 294 14.80 3.97 -5.86
CA TYR A 294 13.65 4.82 -6.24
C TYR A 294 13.24 4.65 -7.70
N LEU A 295 14.22 4.49 -8.61
CA LEU A 295 13.93 4.38 -10.04
C LEU A 295 13.27 3.04 -10.36
N ARG A 296 13.83 1.94 -9.86
CA ARG A 296 13.27 0.60 -10.05
C ARG A 296 11.87 0.52 -9.48
N ASP A 297 11.69 0.95 -8.24
CA ASP A 297 10.43 0.80 -7.52
C ASP A 297 9.33 1.67 -8.12
N THR A 298 9.66 2.91 -8.52
CA THR A 298 8.73 3.77 -9.29
C THR A 298 8.33 3.12 -10.62
N LEU A 299 9.28 2.54 -11.37
CA LEU A 299 8.99 1.88 -12.63
C LEU A 299 8.12 0.64 -12.43
N VAL A 300 8.35 -0.16 -11.40
CA VAL A 300 7.51 -1.32 -11.04
C VAL A 300 6.09 -0.88 -10.76
N MET A 301 5.88 0.13 -9.91
CA MET A 301 4.54 0.65 -9.58
C MET A 301 3.81 1.18 -10.83
N ILE A 302 4.51 1.93 -11.68
CA ILE A 302 3.93 2.46 -12.94
C ILE A 302 3.62 1.33 -13.92
N ALA A 303 4.48 0.31 -14.03
CA ALA A 303 4.27 -0.83 -14.91
C ALA A 303 3.02 -1.63 -14.50
N TRP A 304 2.85 -1.91 -13.21
CA TRP A 304 1.64 -2.55 -12.70
C TRP A 304 0.38 -1.75 -13.04
N GLY A 305 0.43 -0.43 -12.83
CA GLY A 305 -0.68 0.47 -13.16
C GLY A 305 -1.00 0.48 -14.65
N ALA A 306 0.02 0.57 -15.50
CA ALA A 306 -0.15 0.60 -16.95
C ALA A 306 -0.73 -0.72 -17.47
N VAL A 307 -0.19 -1.86 -17.05
CA VAL A 307 -0.68 -3.20 -17.46
C VAL A 307 -2.13 -3.39 -17.01
N ALA A 308 -2.43 -3.09 -15.74
CA ALA A 308 -3.77 -3.23 -15.19
C ALA A 308 -4.76 -2.26 -15.86
N MET A 309 -4.35 -1.02 -16.18
CA MET A 309 -5.17 -0.04 -16.89
C MET A 309 -5.52 -0.48 -18.31
N VAL A 310 -4.55 -1.06 -19.03
CA VAL A 310 -4.77 -1.64 -20.36
C VAL A 310 -5.73 -2.82 -20.27
N ALA A 311 -5.55 -3.71 -19.31
CA ALA A 311 -6.46 -4.83 -19.07
C ALA A 311 -7.89 -4.35 -18.74
N ALA A 312 -8.00 -3.31 -17.88
CA ALA A 312 -9.27 -2.67 -17.55
C ALA A 312 -9.96 -2.09 -18.78
N PHE A 313 -9.22 -1.44 -19.67
CA PHE A 313 -9.73 -0.88 -20.91
C PHE A 313 -10.30 -1.96 -21.83
N PHE A 314 -9.58 -3.06 -22.04
CA PHE A 314 -10.09 -4.17 -22.87
C PHE A 314 -11.31 -4.85 -22.24
N ALA A 315 -11.33 -5.04 -20.92
CA ALA A 315 -12.49 -5.56 -20.22
C ALA A 315 -13.71 -4.65 -20.37
N PHE A 316 -13.50 -3.33 -20.25
CA PHE A 316 -14.55 -2.32 -20.41
C PHE A 316 -15.15 -2.31 -21.84
N ILE A 317 -14.31 -2.36 -22.87
CA ILE A 317 -14.80 -2.35 -24.28
C ILE A 317 -15.60 -3.61 -24.62
N ARG A 318 -15.15 -4.79 -24.12
CA ARG A 318 -15.81 -6.07 -24.38
C ARG A 318 -17.09 -6.28 -23.59
N ARG A 319 -17.33 -5.46 -22.59
CA ARG A 319 -18.52 -5.58 -21.77
C ARG A 319 -19.75 -5.14 -22.56
N GLU A 320 -20.63 -6.11 -22.79
CA GLU A 320 -21.94 -5.90 -23.41
C GLU A 320 -22.97 -5.56 -22.30
N PHE A 321 -24.05 -4.86 -22.70
CA PHE A 321 -25.10 -4.38 -21.80
C PHE A 321 -26.20 -5.40 -21.64
#